data_e4874fd79e6700e19d3874194b2efdd0
#
_entry.id   e4874fd79e6700e19d3874194b2efdd0
#
_cell.length_a   1.000
_cell.length_b   1.000
_cell.length_c   1.000
_cell.angle_alpha   90.00
_cell.angle_beta   90.00
_cell.angle_gamma   90.00
#
_symmetry.space_group_name_H-M   'P 1'
#
loop_
_entity.id
_entity.type
_entity.pdbx_description
1 polymer ?
#
loop_
_entity_poly.entity_id
_entity_poly.type
_entity_poly.pdbx_seq_one_letter_code
_entity_poly.pdbx_strand_id
1 'polypeptide(L)'
;MYRAYFQLSENPFTTSPDPRFFYLAPSHAESVAKCEYAIRNQSGLAVVYGDVGTGKTTILNKLRQRFSDGNFTLAVLSNPNQTSDTALLKAIAAEFGLKPPRTKQGAFDQLQEFLAKEMVAGRTPLLLLDEAQDLGRSIRADRDMLGLIKTLTNLLLENKRLIQIILFGQLELIPLLKERRELMSRVAQFGVLSPLTREDAVAMMKHRWKTAGGPLPLPFAADALELIYQAARGLPRDIIKVSNSALTYAYASRQQTVTVDGARYAINEHHLEEEDVQ
;
A
#
# COMPACT_ATOMS: atom_id res chain seq x y z
N MET A 1 -15.30 -21.87 -11.54
CA MET A 1 -15.27 -23.33 -11.74
C MET A 1 -14.74 -24.07 -10.52
N TYR A 2 -13.51 -23.84 -10.05
CA TYR A 2 -12.95 -24.59 -8.90
C TYR A 2 -13.63 -24.34 -7.55
N ARG A 3 -14.38 -23.22 -7.38
CA ARG A 3 -15.07 -22.89 -6.11
C ARG A 3 -15.97 -23.99 -5.62
N ALA A 4 -16.88 -24.47 -6.46
CA ALA A 4 -17.78 -25.56 -6.08
C ALA A 4 -17.02 -26.87 -5.76
N TYR A 5 -15.95 -27.15 -6.49
CA TYR A 5 -15.11 -28.33 -6.28
C TYR A 5 -14.43 -28.34 -4.91
N PHE A 6 -13.93 -27.19 -4.45
CA PHE A 6 -13.30 -27.01 -3.14
C PHE A 6 -14.25 -26.46 -2.07
N GLN A 7 -15.56 -26.46 -2.32
CA GLN A 7 -16.60 -26.01 -1.37
C GLN A 7 -16.43 -24.55 -0.92
N LEU A 8 -16.02 -23.67 -1.84
CA LEU A 8 -15.78 -22.26 -1.58
C LEU A 8 -17.00 -21.41 -1.97
N SER A 9 -17.32 -20.41 -1.14
CA SER A 9 -18.32 -19.38 -1.46
C SER A 9 -17.79 -18.33 -2.44
N GLU A 10 -16.49 -18.01 -2.34
CA GLU A 10 -15.82 -17.01 -3.18
C GLU A 10 -14.36 -17.40 -3.47
N ASN A 11 -13.66 -16.64 -4.31
CA ASN A 11 -12.26 -16.95 -4.64
C ASN A 11 -11.32 -16.52 -3.51
N PRO A 12 -10.58 -17.44 -2.88
CA PRO A 12 -9.68 -17.11 -1.76
C PRO A 12 -8.45 -16.31 -2.23
N PHE A 13 -7.95 -16.58 -3.43
CA PHE A 13 -6.72 -16.02 -3.98
C PHE A 13 -7.01 -15.04 -5.12
N THR A 14 -7.87 -14.04 -4.83
CA THR A 14 -8.08 -12.90 -5.72
C THR A 14 -7.08 -11.79 -5.42
N THR A 15 -6.59 -11.12 -6.47
CA THR A 15 -5.74 -9.93 -6.35
C THR A 15 -6.54 -8.64 -6.14
N SER A 16 -7.87 -8.70 -6.24
CA SER A 16 -8.73 -7.56 -5.94
C SER A 16 -8.62 -7.17 -4.47
N PRO A 17 -8.53 -5.87 -4.17
CA PRO A 17 -8.41 -5.39 -2.79
C PRO A 17 -9.75 -5.54 -2.05
N ASP A 18 -9.87 -6.58 -1.25
CA ASP A 18 -10.98 -6.79 -0.32
C ASP A 18 -10.42 -6.87 1.11
N PRO A 19 -10.81 -5.94 2.01
CA PRO A 19 -10.29 -5.89 3.38
C PRO A 19 -10.51 -7.18 4.18
N ARG A 20 -11.53 -7.98 3.87
CA ARG A 20 -11.82 -9.25 4.56
C ARG A 20 -10.71 -10.28 4.37
N PHE A 21 -10.07 -10.26 3.19
CA PHE A 21 -8.99 -11.16 2.82
C PHE A 21 -7.61 -10.68 3.27
N PHE A 22 -7.54 -9.52 3.92
CA PHE A 22 -6.27 -8.97 4.36
C PHE A 22 -5.77 -9.66 5.63
N TYR A 23 -4.67 -10.37 5.51
CA TYR A 23 -3.93 -10.90 6.65
C TYR A 23 -2.97 -9.83 7.18
N LEU A 24 -3.15 -9.44 8.44
CA LEU A 24 -2.32 -8.42 9.09
C LEU A 24 -1.06 -9.07 9.68
N ALA A 25 -0.03 -9.25 8.86
CA ALA A 25 1.26 -9.73 9.31
C ALA A 25 1.93 -8.74 10.30
N PRO A 26 2.91 -9.17 11.12
CA PRO A 26 3.56 -8.31 12.11
C PRO A 26 4.11 -7.01 11.55
N SER A 27 4.81 -7.03 10.41
CA SER A 27 5.33 -5.82 9.74
C SER A 27 4.23 -4.86 9.28
N HIS A 28 3.09 -5.41 8.84
CA HIS A 28 1.91 -4.61 8.49
C HIS A 28 1.30 -3.95 9.73
N ALA A 29 1.15 -4.72 10.83
CA ALA A 29 0.59 -4.21 12.09
C ALA A 29 1.44 -3.08 12.66
N GLU A 30 2.76 -3.25 12.67
CA GLU A 30 3.72 -2.24 13.10
C GLU A 30 3.64 -0.97 12.24
N SER A 31 3.60 -1.12 10.91
CA SER A 31 3.51 0.01 9.99
C SER A 31 2.19 0.77 10.14
N VAL A 32 1.07 0.08 10.33
CA VAL A 32 -0.22 0.71 10.63
C VAL A 32 -0.14 1.48 11.94
N ALA A 33 0.39 0.89 13.01
CA ALA A 33 0.51 1.54 14.32
C ALA A 33 1.39 2.80 14.25
N LYS A 34 2.52 2.76 13.53
CA LYS A 34 3.39 3.93 13.30
C LYS A 34 2.66 5.05 12.55
N CYS A 35 1.91 4.72 11.49
CA CYS A 35 1.11 5.70 10.78
C CYS A 35 0.03 6.32 11.67
N GLU A 36 -0.72 5.49 12.42
CA GLU A 36 -1.74 5.97 13.34
C GLU A 36 -1.16 6.88 14.42
N TYR A 37 0.00 6.51 14.97
CA TYR A 37 0.71 7.35 15.92
C TYR A 37 1.07 8.71 15.29
N ALA A 38 1.66 8.72 14.09
CA ALA A 38 2.02 9.96 13.40
C ALA A 38 0.81 10.86 13.14
N ILE A 39 -0.31 10.27 12.68
CA ILE A 39 -1.54 11.01 12.38
C ILE A 39 -2.14 11.62 13.66
N ARG A 40 -2.33 10.81 14.70
CA ARG A 40 -2.97 11.24 15.95
C ARG A 40 -2.15 12.28 16.74
N ASN A 41 -0.82 12.15 16.68
CA ASN A 41 0.09 13.11 17.32
C ASN A 41 0.45 14.31 16.42
N GLN A 42 -0.21 14.46 15.26
CA GLN A 42 0.00 15.56 14.33
C GLN A 42 1.49 15.76 13.98
N SER A 43 2.20 14.64 13.77
CA SER A 43 3.65 14.64 13.52
C SER A 43 4.04 15.16 12.13
N GLY A 44 3.09 15.32 11.22
CA GLY A 44 3.22 15.92 9.91
C GLY A 44 3.52 14.92 8.79
N LEU A 45 4.60 14.17 8.86
CA LEU A 45 5.02 13.28 7.78
C LEU A 45 5.39 11.89 8.30
N ALA A 46 4.83 10.85 7.68
CA ALA A 46 5.32 9.49 7.84
C ALA A 46 5.49 8.83 6.47
N VAL A 47 6.30 7.78 6.42
CA VAL A 47 6.65 7.06 5.20
C VAL A 47 6.44 5.57 5.42
N VAL A 48 5.73 4.92 4.50
CA VAL A 48 5.60 3.46 4.44
C VAL A 48 6.23 2.99 3.13
N TYR A 49 7.21 2.11 3.22
CA TYR A 49 7.90 1.64 2.04
C TYR A 49 8.16 0.12 2.08
N GLY A 50 8.38 -0.45 0.92
CA GLY A 50 8.64 -1.87 0.75
C GLY A 50 8.56 -2.25 -0.72
N ASP A 51 8.92 -3.48 -1.03
CA ASP A 51 8.94 -3.99 -2.38
C ASP A 51 7.54 -4.03 -3.03
N VAL A 52 7.49 -4.21 -4.34
CA VAL A 52 6.24 -4.41 -5.09
C VAL A 52 5.53 -5.66 -4.54
N GLY A 53 4.21 -5.55 -4.32
CA GLY A 53 3.44 -6.70 -3.85
C GLY A 53 3.45 -6.96 -2.35
N THR A 54 4.18 -6.18 -1.53
CA THR A 54 4.23 -6.31 -0.06
C THR A 54 2.96 -5.85 0.66
N GLY A 55 2.02 -5.17 0.00
CA GLY A 55 0.73 -4.79 0.60
C GLY A 55 0.63 -3.31 0.99
N LYS A 56 1.46 -2.40 0.47
CA LYS A 56 1.41 -0.95 0.74
C LYS A 56 0.01 -0.36 0.53
N THR A 57 -0.56 -0.57 -0.64
CA THR A 57 -1.91 -0.09 -0.98
C THR A 57 -2.99 -0.68 -0.08
N THR A 58 -2.78 -1.89 0.46
CA THR A 58 -3.71 -2.49 1.42
C THR A 58 -3.67 -1.77 2.77
N ILE A 59 -2.47 -1.37 3.24
CA ILE A 59 -2.34 -0.53 4.44
C ILE A 59 -2.97 0.84 4.20
N LEU A 60 -2.70 1.46 3.05
CA LEU A 60 -3.34 2.72 2.67
C LEU A 60 -4.87 2.62 2.79
N ASN A 61 -5.48 1.60 2.21
CA ASN A 61 -6.93 1.38 2.27
C ASN A 61 -7.42 1.14 3.71
N LYS A 62 -6.63 0.44 4.54
CA LYS A 62 -6.94 0.25 5.95
C LYS A 62 -6.93 1.57 6.71
N LEU A 63 -5.94 2.42 6.50
CA LEU A 63 -5.90 3.77 7.10
C LEU A 63 -7.04 4.64 6.58
N ARG A 64 -7.32 4.60 5.27
CA ARG A 64 -8.47 5.29 4.67
C ARG A 64 -9.78 4.92 5.38
N GLN A 65 -10.04 3.63 5.59
CA GLN A 65 -11.23 3.17 6.29
C GLN A 65 -11.25 3.63 7.75
N ARG A 66 -10.10 3.58 8.44
CA ARG A 66 -10.00 3.90 9.86
C ARG A 66 -10.16 5.39 10.16
N PHE A 67 -9.75 6.25 9.23
CA PHE A 67 -9.80 7.71 9.37
C PHE A 67 -10.93 8.36 8.56
N SER A 68 -12.01 7.61 8.30
CA SER A 68 -13.22 8.10 7.64
C SER A 68 -14.34 8.50 8.61
N ASP A 69 -14.05 8.67 9.89
CA ASP A 69 -15.01 8.87 10.99
C ASP A 69 -15.48 10.33 11.18
N GLY A 70 -15.18 11.22 10.24
CA GLY A 70 -15.60 12.62 10.30
C GLY A 70 -14.70 13.54 11.15
N ASN A 71 -13.76 12.99 11.94
CA ASN A 71 -12.73 13.78 12.64
C ASN A 71 -11.55 14.12 11.74
N PHE A 72 -11.52 13.53 10.54
CA PHE A 72 -10.46 13.69 9.55
C PHE A 72 -11.05 14.12 8.22
N THR A 73 -10.36 15.03 7.55
CA THR A 73 -10.65 15.39 6.16
C THR A 73 -9.62 14.69 5.29
N LEU A 74 -10.06 13.62 4.63
CA LEU A 74 -9.17 12.69 3.95
C LEU A 74 -9.06 12.98 2.46
N ALA A 75 -7.84 13.07 1.95
CA ALA A 75 -7.50 13.06 0.54
C ALA A 75 -6.61 11.85 0.22
N VAL A 76 -6.87 11.18 -0.91
CA VAL A 76 -6.10 10.01 -1.35
C VAL A 76 -5.67 10.21 -2.80
N LEU A 77 -4.37 10.37 -3.01
CA LEU A 77 -3.78 10.49 -4.34
C LEU A 77 -3.04 9.19 -4.68
N SER A 78 -3.65 8.36 -5.54
CA SER A 78 -3.13 7.04 -5.91
C SER A 78 -2.01 7.08 -6.94
N ASN A 79 -1.86 8.18 -7.68
CA ASN A 79 -0.80 8.35 -8.67
C ASN A 79 -0.30 9.80 -8.66
N PRO A 80 0.85 10.07 -8.03
CA PRO A 80 1.45 11.40 -7.95
C PRO A 80 2.28 11.76 -9.17
N ASN A 81 2.34 10.91 -10.20
CA ASN A 81 3.10 11.14 -11.43
C ASN A 81 2.48 12.31 -12.24
N GLN A 82 2.70 13.51 -11.77
CA GLN A 82 2.17 14.73 -12.37
C GLN A 82 3.24 15.41 -13.24
N THR A 83 2.77 16.26 -14.16
CA THR A 83 3.66 16.97 -15.09
C THR A 83 4.46 18.10 -14.46
N SER A 84 4.05 18.58 -13.28
CA SER A 84 4.72 19.65 -12.53
C SER A 84 4.27 19.67 -11.08
N ASP A 85 4.99 20.40 -10.22
CA ASP A 85 4.60 20.68 -8.85
C ASP A 85 3.24 21.42 -8.75
N THR A 86 2.98 22.31 -9.71
CA THR A 86 1.67 22.98 -9.83
C THR A 86 0.54 21.98 -10.15
N ALA A 87 0.79 21.00 -11.02
CA ALA A 87 -0.19 19.98 -11.33
C ALA A 87 -0.43 19.06 -10.11
N LEU A 88 0.64 18.70 -9.40
CA LEU A 88 0.53 17.93 -8.14
C LEU A 88 -0.27 18.70 -7.08
N LEU A 89 0.02 19.98 -6.88
CA LEU A 89 -0.72 20.83 -5.94
C LEU A 89 -2.22 20.86 -6.27
N LYS A 90 -2.56 21.02 -7.54
CA LYS A 90 -3.97 21.02 -7.99
C LYS A 90 -4.62 19.66 -7.82
N ALA A 91 -3.90 18.58 -8.08
CA ALA A 91 -4.40 17.23 -7.86
C ALA A 91 -4.69 17.00 -6.36
N ILE A 92 -3.78 17.38 -5.47
CA ILE A 92 -3.99 17.31 -4.02
C ILE A 92 -5.22 18.15 -3.60
N ALA A 93 -5.33 19.39 -4.09
CA ALA A 93 -6.46 20.25 -3.78
C ALA A 93 -7.80 19.64 -4.27
N ALA A 94 -7.80 19.04 -5.46
CA ALA A 94 -8.98 18.35 -6.01
C ALA A 94 -9.41 17.15 -5.18
N GLU A 95 -8.45 16.37 -4.64
CA GLU A 95 -8.76 15.25 -3.74
C GLU A 95 -9.40 15.71 -2.41
N PHE A 96 -9.12 16.95 -1.98
CA PHE A 96 -9.85 17.60 -0.88
C PHE A 96 -11.19 18.23 -1.30
N GLY A 97 -11.64 18.01 -2.55
CA GLY A 97 -12.90 18.54 -3.08
C GLY A 97 -12.85 20.00 -3.53
N LEU A 98 -11.66 20.58 -3.66
CA LEU A 98 -11.49 21.97 -4.11
C LEU A 98 -11.47 22.06 -5.64
N LYS A 99 -11.80 23.26 -6.15
CA LYS A 99 -11.63 23.62 -7.57
C LYS A 99 -10.50 24.66 -7.67
N PRO A 100 -9.22 24.22 -7.77
CA PRO A 100 -8.10 25.12 -7.69
C PRO A 100 -8.04 26.07 -8.90
N PRO A 101 -7.64 27.34 -8.68
CA PRO A 101 -7.44 28.32 -9.75
C PRO A 101 -6.27 27.92 -10.65
N ARG A 102 -6.12 28.65 -11.78
CA ARG A 102 -5.10 28.32 -12.79
C ARG A 102 -3.67 28.55 -12.27
N THR A 103 -3.45 29.57 -11.46
CA THR A 103 -2.13 29.93 -10.96
C THR A 103 -1.69 29.02 -9.80
N LYS A 104 -0.38 28.77 -9.70
CA LYS A 104 0.20 28.00 -8.58
C LYS A 104 -0.08 28.67 -7.24
N GLN A 105 0.17 29.99 -7.17
CA GLN A 105 -0.04 30.74 -5.94
C GLN A 105 -1.49 30.68 -5.47
N GLY A 106 -2.46 30.95 -6.36
CA GLY A 106 -3.87 30.88 -5.99
C GLY A 106 -4.33 29.48 -5.57
N ALA A 107 -3.78 28.41 -6.19
CA ALA A 107 -4.08 27.05 -5.78
C ALA A 107 -3.49 26.74 -4.39
N PHE A 108 -2.31 27.27 -4.08
CA PHE A 108 -1.66 27.11 -2.79
C PHE A 108 -2.44 27.85 -1.69
N ASP A 109 -2.78 29.12 -1.94
CA ASP A 109 -3.53 29.95 -0.99
C ASP A 109 -4.91 29.34 -0.67
N GLN A 110 -5.62 28.85 -1.71
CA GLN A 110 -6.91 28.18 -1.53
C GLN A 110 -6.77 26.90 -0.70
N LEU A 111 -5.76 26.06 -0.98
CA LEU A 111 -5.51 24.85 -0.21
C LEU A 111 -5.16 25.21 1.25
N GLN A 112 -4.26 26.17 1.47
CA GLN A 112 -3.87 26.59 2.82
C GLN A 112 -5.05 27.11 3.63
N GLU A 113 -5.89 27.95 3.03
CA GLU A 113 -7.11 28.48 3.67
C GLU A 113 -8.09 27.34 4.02
N PHE A 114 -8.27 26.37 3.12
CA PHE A 114 -9.10 25.20 3.35
C PHE A 114 -8.58 24.38 4.54
N LEU A 115 -7.27 24.03 4.53
CA LEU A 115 -6.65 23.26 5.60
C LEU A 115 -6.78 23.97 6.97
N ALA A 116 -6.61 25.28 7.00
CA ALA A 116 -6.79 26.08 8.22
C ALA A 116 -8.24 26.05 8.71
N LYS A 117 -9.23 26.18 7.83
CA LYS A 117 -10.65 26.06 8.16
C LYS A 117 -11.01 24.69 8.73
N GLU A 118 -10.46 23.62 8.16
CA GLU A 118 -10.67 22.26 8.66
C GLU A 118 -10.12 22.10 10.08
N MET A 119 -8.92 22.59 10.34
CA MET A 119 -8.30 22.55 11.66
C MET A 119 -9.09 23.36 12.72
N VAL A 120 -9.56 24.56 12.35
CA VAL A 120 -10.43 25.38 13.23
C VAL A 120 -11.75 24.67 13.51
N ALA A 121 -12.28 23.93 12.54
CA ALA A 121 -13.49 23.11 12.71
C ALA A 121 -13.24 21.80 13.50
N GLY A 122 -12.03 21.58 14.01
CA GLY A 122 -11.66 20.41 14.80
C GLY A 122 -11.39 19.15 13.96
N ARG A 123 -11.31 19.27 12.64
CA ARG A 123 -10.97 18.15 11.74
C ARG A 123 -9.49 18.20 11.34
N THR A 124 -8.84 17.05 11.32
CA THR A 124 -7.43 16.92 10.90
C THR A 124 -7.34 16.56 9.43
N PRO A 125 -6.79 17.44 8.56
CA PRO A 125 -6.53 17.09 7.16
C PRO A 125 -5.46 16.01 7.06
N LEU A 126 -5.77 14.95 6.30
CA LEU A 126 -4.90 13.79 6.09
C LEU A 126 -4.78 13.50 4.59
N LEU A 127 -3.54 13.55 4.08
CA LEU A 127 -3.20 13.17 2.72
C LEU A 127 -2.50 11.80 2.73
N LEU A 128 -3.09 10.83 2.05
CA LEU A 128 -2.47 9.55 1.74
C LEU A 128 -2.01 9.57 0.28
N LEU A 129 -0.74 9.33 0.04
CA LEU A 129 -0.13 9.43 -1.28
C LEU A 129 0.55 8.10 -1.62
N ASP A 130 -0.03 7.37 -2.59
CA ASP A 130 0.54 6.09 -3.06
C ASP A 130 1.57 6.32 -4.17
N GLU A 131 2.43 5.34 -4.43
CA GLU A 131 3.50 5.37 -5.44
C GLU A 131 4.41 6.61 -5.33
N ALA A 132 4.72 7.03 -4.09
CA ALA A 132 5.45 8.28 -3.80
C ALA A 132 6.86 8.34 -4.39
N GLN A 133 7.48 7.22 -4.82
CA GLN A 133 8.74 7.24 -5.57
C GLN A 133 8.60 7.98 -6.90
N ASP A 134 7.38 8.10 -7.45
CA ASP A 134 7.15 8.83 -8.69
C ASP A 134 7.31 10.34 -8.55
N LEU A 135 7.28 10.87 -7.30
CA LEU A 135 7.61 12.27 -7.02
C LEU A 135 9.05 12.63 -7.38
N GLY A 136 9.97 11.65 -7.42
CA GLY A 136 11.37 11.84 -7.77
C GLY A 136 11.69 11.70 -9.27
N ARG A 137 10.75 11.20 -10.08
CA ARG A 137 11.00 10.91 -11.51
C ARG A 137 11.11 12.14 -12.42
N SER A 138 11.13 13.33 -11.86
CA SER A 138 11.20 14.55 -12.66
C SER A 138 12.62 14.83 -13.16
N ILE A 139 12.78 14.86 -14.48
CA ILE A 139 14.06 15.16 -15.18
C ILE A 139 14.29 16.68 -15.33
N ARG A 140 13.33 17.54 -14.98
CA ARG A 140 13.41 18.99 -15.18
C ARG A 140 13.48 19.76 -13.86
N ALA A 141 14.33 20.78 -13.82
CA ALA A 141 14.57 21.63 -12.65
C ALA A 141 13.33 22.41 -12.15
N ASP A 142 12.27 22.54 -12.99
CA ASP A 142 11.01 23.21 -12.68
C ASP A 142 9.95 22.31 -12.01
N ARG A 143 10.34 21.09 -11.63
CA ARG A 143 9.44 20.06 -11.10
C ARG A 143 9.89 19.54 -9.75
N ASP A 144 9.92 20.40 -8.74
CA ASP A 144 10.28 19.99 -7.39
C ASP A 144 9.05 19.51 -6.60
N MET A 145 8.51 18.33 -6.97
CA MET A 145 7.35 17.76 -6.30
C MET A 145 7.62 17.38 -4.84
N LEU A 146 8.82 16.90 -4.53
CA LEU A 146 9.25 16.67 -3.14
C LEU A 146 9.39 17.97 -2.36
N GLY A 147 9.81 19.07 -3.02
CA GLY A 147 9.81 20.41 -2.46
C GLY A 147 8.41 20.92 -2.13
N LEU A 148 7.40 20.58 -2.96
CA LEU A 148 6.00 20.87 -2.64
C LEU A 148 5.56 20.11 -1.39
N ILE A 149 5.83 18.81 -1.28
CA ILE A 149 5.52 18.04 -0.07
C ILE A 149 6.18 18.64 1.16
N LYS A 150 7.47 19.04 1.06
CA LYS A 150 8.16 19.76 2.13
C LYS A 150 7.42 21.05 2.51
N THR A 151 7.00 21.84 1.51
CA THR A 151 6.26 23.09 1.75
C THR A 151 4.96 22.85 2.47
N LEU A 152 4.18 21.83 2.08
CA LEU A 152 2.93 21.45 2.74
C LEU A 152 3.17 21.02 4.20
N THR A 153 4.25 20.29 4.49
CA THR A 153 4.58 19.90 5.89
C THR A 153 4.99 21.07 6.77
N ASN A 154 5.29 22.25 6.18
CA ASN A 154 5.63 23.48 6.91
C ASN A 154 4.41 24.33 7.28
N LEU A 155 3.24 24.03 6.74
CA LEU A 155 2.04 24.78 7.05
C LEU A 155 1.63 24.56 8.50
N LEU A 156 1.61 25.65 9.25
CA LEU A 156 1.30 25.65 10.69
C LEU A 156 0.17 26.63 11.00
N LEU A 157 -0.64 26.29 11.98
CA LEU A 157 -1.58 27.19 12.66
C LEU A 157 -1.38 26.98 14.16
N GLU A 158 -1.05 28.04 14.91
CA GLU A 158 -0.82 27.99 16.36
C GLU A 158 0.11 26.82 16.79
N ASN A 159 1.23 26.66 16.07
CA ASN A 159 2.22 25.59 16.28
C ASN A 159 1.73 24.16 15.95
N LYS A 160 0.52 23.98 15.39
CA LYS A 160 0.03 22.68 14.90
C LYS A 160 0.16 22.59 13.40
N ARG A 161 0.54 21.42 12.90
CA ARG A 161 0.63 21.18 11.45
C ARG A 161 -0.75 21.13 10.83
N LEU A 162 -0.96 21.90 9.75
CA LEU A 162 -2.24 21.98 9.05
C LEU A 162 -2.61 20.70 8.31
N ILE A 163 -1.65 19.86 8.00
CA ILE A 163 -1.86 18.62 7.24
C ILE A 163 -0.97 17.51 7.77
N GLN A 164 -1.51 16.30 7.80
CA GLN A 164 -0.77 15.06 8.02
C GLN A 164 -0.58 14.37 6.66
N ILE A 165 0.62 13.91 6.36
CA ILE A 165 0.94 13.29 5.08
C ILE A 165 1.55 11.91 5.33
N ILE A 166 1.01 10.89 4.67
CA ILE A 166 1.60 9.55 4.65
C ILE A 166 2.00 9.25 3.21
N LEU A 167 3.29 9.03 3.00
CA LEU A 167 3.83 8.61 1.71
C LEU A 167 3.95 7.08 1.69
N PHE A 168 3.35 6.45 0.70
CA PHE A 168 3.55 5.04 0.39
C PHE A 168 4.40 4.92 -0.86
N GLY A 169 5.47 4.14 -0.82
CA GLY A 169 6.35 4.02 -1.97
C GLY A 169 7.17 2.74 -1.99
N GLN A 170 7.85 2.51 -3.09
CA GLN A 170 8.78 1.42 -3.26
C GLN A 170 10.12 1.76 -2.59
N LEU A 171 11.08 0.81 -2.61
CA LEU A 171 12.39 0.97 -1.96
C LEU A 171 13.14 2.21 -2.47
N GLU A 172 12.92 2.59 -3.73
CA GLU A 172 13.51 3.77 -4.38
C GLU A 172 13.09 5.10 -3.74
N LEU A 173 11.99 5.11 -2.99
CA LEU A 173 11.56 6.31 -2.26
C LEU A 173 12.60 6.75 -1.22
N ILE A 174 13.30 5.81 -0.59
CA ILE A 174 14.25 6.11 0.50
C ILE A 174 15.47 6.88 0.01
N PRO A 175 16.21 6.46 -1.04
CA PRO A 175 17.30 7.29 -1.59
C PRO A 175 16.83 8.66 -2.04
N LEU A 176 15.66 8.78 -2.68
CA LEU A 176 15.09 10.07 -3.07
C LEU A 176 14.87 11.03 -1.88
N LEU A 177 14.36 10.50 -0.76
CA LEU A 177 14.19 11.28 0.46
C LEU A 177 15.54 11.65 1.10
N LYS A 178 16.53 10.76 1.05
CA LYS A 178 17.89 11.02 1.58
C LYS A 178 18.61 12.16 0.84
N GLU A 179 18.38 12.28 -0.45
CA GLU A 179 18.88 13.43 -1.24
C GLU A 179 18.28 14.76 -0.80
N ARG A 180 17.09 14.73 -0.19
CA ARG A 180 16.37 15.91 0.32
C ARG A 180 16.41 15.93 1.85
N ARG A 181 17.59 16.22 2.41
CA ARG A 181 17.85 16.19 3.87
C ARG A 181 16.78 16.90 4.71
N GLU A 182 16.30 18.06 4.23
CA GLU A 182 15.26 18.83 4.94
C GLU A 182 13.89 18.13 4.96
N LEU A 183 13.52 17.40 3.90
CA LEU A 183 12.30 16.61 3.90
C LEU A 183 12.49 15.35 4.74
N MET A 184 13.62 14.67 4.62
CA MET A 184 13.97 13.49 5.40
C MET A 184 13.94 13.76 6.91
N SER A 185 14.42 14.93 7.36
CA SER A 185 14.39 15.32 8.79
C SER A 185 12.98 15.55 9.35
N ARG A 186 11.97 15.66 8.48
CA ARG A 186 10.55 15.83 8.86
C ARG A 186 9.79 14.54 8.99
N VAL A 187 10.38 13.44 8.52
CA VAL A 187 9.75 12.13 8.63
C VAL A 187 9.78 11.69 10.09
N ALA A 188 8.62 11.66 10.72
CA ALA A 188 8.48 11.28 12.12
C ALA A 188 8.47 9.76 12.32
N GLN A 189 7.95 9.01 11.33
CA GLN A 189 7.82 7.56 11.41
C GLN A 189 8.12 6.89 10.07
N PHE A 190 8.81 5.74 10.15
CA PHE A 190 9.04 4.85 9.02
C PHE A 190 8.37 3.49 9.28
N GLY A 191 7.44 3.11 8.39
CA GLY A 191 6.90 1.77 8.30
C GLY A 191 7.63 1.01 7.19
N VAL A 192 8.19 -0.16 7.51
CA VAL A 192 8.87 -1.02 6.53
C VAL A 192 8.03 -2.26 6.30
N LEU A 193 7.68 -2.51 5.05
CA LEU A 193 6.98 -3.73 4.67
C LEU A 193 7.98 -4.71 4.07
N SER A 194 8.29 -5.72 4.85
CA SER A 194 9.12 -6.84 4.41
C SER A 194 8.27 -7.93 3.77
N PRO A 195 8.87 -8.79 2.92
CA PRO A 195 8.25 -10.04 2.53
C PRO A 195 7.79 -10.84 3.76
N LEU A 196 6.73 -11.63 3.60
CA LEU A 196 6.22 -12.49 4.67
C LEU A 196 7.25 -13.55 5.05
N THR A 197 7.28 -13.90 6.33
CA THR A 197 7.94 -15.14 6.75
C THR A 197 7.17 -16.35 6.19
N ARG A 198 7.79 -17.52 6.20
CA ARG A 198 7.13 -18.76 5.78
C ARG A 198 5.84 -19.01 6.59
N GLU A 199 5.92 -18.82 7.88
CA GLU A 199 4.80 -18.97 8.82
C GLU A 199 3.68 -17.99 8.51
N ASP A 200 4.00 -16.73 8.28
CA ASP A 200 3.02 -15.68 7.93
C ASP A 200 2.40 -15.93 6.54
N ALA A 201 3.18 -16.43 5.57
CA ALA A 201 2.67 -16.78 4.26
C ALA A 201 1.60 -17.89 4.34
N VAL A 202 1.88 -18.96 5.09
CA VAL A 202 0.92 -20.04 5.33
C VAL A 202 -0.28 -19.55 6.13
N ALA A 203 -0.08 -18.69 7.13
CA ALA A 203 -1.16 -18.10 7.91
C ALA A 203 -2.05 -17.19 7.03
N MET A 204 -1.45 -16.39 6.13
CA MET A 204 -2.17 -15.60 5.15
C MET A 204 -3.02 -16.48 4.22
N MET A 205 -2.46 -17.56 3.69
CA MET A 205 -3.19 -18.49 2.83
C MET A 205 -4.37 -19.14 3.57
N LYS A 206 -4.17 -19.58 4.81
CA LYS A 206 -5.23 -20.14 5.67
C LYS A 206 -6.32 -19.11 5.99
N HIS A 207 -5.94 -17.87 6.29
CA HIS A 207 -6.88 -16.79 6.54
C HIS A 207 -7.78 -16.55 5.32
N ARG A 208 -7.17 -16.40 4.15
CA ARG A 208 -7.89 -16.18 2.89
C ARG A 208 -8.82 -17.35 2.53
N TRP A 209 -8.33 -18.58 2.70
CA TRP A 209 -9.09 -19.80 2.48
C TRP A 209 -10.33 -19.87 3.38
N LYS A 210 -10.15 -19.64 4.68
CA LYS A 210 -11.24 -19.60 5.65
C LYS A 210 -12.25 -18.48 5.35
N THR A 211 -11.77 -17.29 4.98
CA THR A 211 -12.63 -16.16 4.61
C THR A 211 -13.49 -16.49 3.40
N ALA A 212 -12.98 -17.27 2.46
CA ALA A 212 -13.74 -17.76 1.31
C ALA A 212 -14.69 -18.94 1.63
N GLY A 213 -14.82 -19.33 2.89
CA GLY A 213 -15.67 -20.45 3.32
C GLY A 213 -15.06 -21.83 3.14
N GLY A 214 -13.78 -21.93 2.82
CA GLY A 214 -13.11 -23.21 2.56
C GLY A 214 -12.95 -24.06 3.82
N PRO A 215 -13.14 -25.39 3.70
CA PRO A 215 -12.94 -26.32 4.82
C PRO A 215 -11.44 -26.46 5.15
N LEU A 216 -11.13 -26.74 6.40
CA LEU A 216 -9.78 -27.08 6.84
C LEU A 216 -9.56 -28.59 6.79
N PRO A 217 -8.34 -29.07 6.51
CA PRO A 217 -7.13 -28.30 6.27
C PRO A 217 -7.08 -27.63 4.88
N LEU A 218 -6.17 -26.64 4.73
CA LEU A 218 -5.88 -26.03 3.43
C LEU A 218 -5.47 -27.11 2.40
N PRO A 219 -6.06 -27.17 1.19
CA PRO A 219 -5.82 -28.23 0.23
C PRO A 219 -4.50 -28.05 -0.55
N PHE A 220 -3.41 -27.91 0.16
CA PHE A 220 -2.05 -27.81 -0.40
C PHE A 220 -1.14 -28.77 0.36
N ALA A 221 -0.40 -29.57 -0.36
CA ALA A 221 0.66 -30.40 0.21
C ALA A 221 1.78 -29.52 0.81
N ALA A 222 2.44 -30.02 1.85
CA ALA A 222 3.46 -29.24 2.57
C ALA A 222 4.63 -28.81 1.67
N ASP A 223 5.06 -29.69 0.78
CA ASP A 223 6.09 -29.45 -0.22
C ASP A 223 5.66 -28.47 -1.32
N ALA A 224 4.38 -28.50 -1.71
CA ALA A 224 3.80 -27.52 -2.64
C ALA A 224 3.76 -26.11 -2.01
N LEU A 225 3.38 -26.02 -0.72
CA LEU A 225 3.42 -24.73 0.03
C LEU A 225 4.83 -24.18 0.11
N GLU A 226 5.82 -25.03 0.39
CA GLU A 226 7.23 -24.62 0.45
C GLU A 226 7.70 -24.08 -0.89
N LEU A 227 7.41 -24.78 -1.97
CA LEU A 227 7.81 -24.39 -3.32
C LEU A 227 7.16 -23.05 -3.74
N ILE A 228 5.85 -22.85 -3.44
CA ILE A 228 5.17 -21.58 -3.70
C ILE A 228 5.80 -20.45 -2.91
N TYR A 229 6.13 -20.66 -1.62
CA TYR A 229 6.76 -19.66 -0.79
C TYR A 229 8.13 -19.24 -1.32
N GLN A 230 8.97 -20.21 -1.69
CA GLN A 230 10.32 -19.96 -2.23
C GLN A 230 10.24 -19.18 -3.55
N ALA A 231 9.43 -19.63 -4.51
CA ALA A 231 9.27 -18.96 -5.80
C ALA A 231 8.70 -17.52 -5.66
N ALA A 232 7.75 -17.33 -4.75
CA ALA A 232 7.18 -16.01 -4.47
C ALA A 232 8.07 -15.15 -3.56
N ARG A 233 9.18 -15.66 -3.01
CA ARG A 233 10.08 -14.94 -2.10
C ARG A 233 9.36 -14.25 -0.93
N GLY A 234 8.26 -14.85 -0.47
CA GLY A 234 7.41 -14.29 0.59
C GLY A 234 6.56 -13.08 0.16
N LEU A 235 6.51 -12.71 -1.11
CA LEU A 235 5.69 -11.58 -1.59
C LEU A 235 4.20 -11.96 -1.64
N PRO A 236 3.32 -11.29 -0.87
CA PRO A 236 1.90 -11.64 -0.79
C PRO A 236 1.20 -11.74 -2.14
N ARG A 237 1.47 -10.78 -3.05
CA ARG A 237 0.85 -10.75 -4.38
C ARG A 237 1.18 -12.00 -5.20
N ASP A 238 2.42 -12.45 -5.16
CA ASP A 238 2.88 -13.58 -5.98
C ASP A 238 2.43 -14.90 -5.35
N ILE A 239 2.44 -15.03 -4.02
CA ILE A 239 1.83 -16.16 -3.32
C ILE A 239 0.35 -16.30 -3.74
N ILE A 240 -0.41 -15.20 -3.75
CA ILE A 240 -1.83 -15.19 -4.13
C ILE A 240 -2.01 -15.63 -5.59
N LYS A 241 -1.23 -15.09 -6.52
CA LYS A 241 -1.32 -15.45 -7.94
C LYS A 241 -1.03 -16.92 -8.17
N VAL A 242 0.11 -17.38 -7.69
CA VAL A 242 0.54 -18.78 -7.85
C VAL A 242 -0.44 -19.75 -7.20
N SER A 243 -0.93 -19.43 -6.00
CA SER A 243 -1.92 -20.24 -5.30
C SER A 243 -3.23 -20.37 -6.08
N ASN A 244 -3.68 -19.27 -6.74
CA ASN A 244 -4.88 -19.31 -7.58
C ASN A 244 -4.71 -20.21 -8.80
N SER A 245 -3.57 -20.11 -9.51
CA SER A 245 -3.26 -20.95 -10.66
C SER A 245 -3.07 -22.40 -10.27
N ALA A 246 -2.42 -22.68 -9.13
CA ALA A 246 -2.23 -24.02 -8.62
C ALA A 246 -3.56 -24.74 -8.25
N LEU A 247 -4.50 -24.00 -7.65
CA LEU A 247 -5.86 -24.52 -7.42
C LEU A 247 -6.62 -24.78 -8.72
N THR A 248 -6.44 -23.93 -9.71
CA THR A 248 -7.06 -24.10 -11.02
C THR A 248 -6.52 -25.36 -11.72
N TYR A 249 -5.20 -25.60 -11.63
CA TYR A 249 -4.56 -26.82 -12.13
C TYR A 249 -5.09 -28.07 -11.39
N ALA A 250 -5.12 -28.06 -10.06
CA ALA A 250 -5.63 -29.18 -9.26
C ALA A 250 -7.08 -29.52 -9.63
N TYR A 251 -7.91 -28.50 -9.82
CA TYR A 251 -9.28 -28.69 -10.31
C TYR A 251 -9.33 -29.36 -11.70
N ALA A 252 -8.55 -28.86 -12.65
CA ALA A 252 -8.48 -29.39 -14.02
C ALA A 252 -8.01 -30.84 -14.04
N SER A 253 -7.06 -31.19 -13.17
CA SER A 253 -6.50 -32.53 -12.98
C SER A 253 -7.34 -33.41 -12.04
N ARG A 254 -8.52 -32.95 -11.58
CA ARG A 254 -9.41 -33.64 -10.61
C ARG A 254 -8.72 -34.04 -9.30
N GLN A 255 -7.74 -33.27 -8.86
CA GLN A 255 -7.02 -33.48 -7.60
C GLN A 255 -7.66 -32.70 -6.46
N GLN A 256 -7.86 -33.31 -5.29
CA GLN A 256 -8.38 -32.65 -4.10
C GLN A 256 -7.34 -31.84 -3.34
N THR A 257 -6.06 -32.01 -3.69
CA THR A 257 -4.92 -31.32 -3.04
C THR A 257 -3.96 -30.83 -4.11
N VAL A 258 -3.49 -29.62 -3.96
CA VAL A 258 -2.40 -29.05 -4.77
C VAL A 258 -1.12 -29.78 -4.42
N THR A 259 -0.53 -30.45 -5.42
CA THR A 259 0.76 -31.15 -5.34
C THR A 259 1.89 -30.28 -5.81
N VAL A 260 3.13 -30.76 -5.69
CA VAL A 260 4.33 -30.10 -6.24
C VAL A 260 4.20 -29.84 -7.74
N ASP A 261 3.63 -30.77 -8.51
CA ASP A 261 3.44 -30.59 -9.96
C ASP A 261 2.48 -29.45 -10.27
N GLY A 262 1.39 -29.31 -9.49
CA GLY A 262 0.46 -28.19 -9.61
C GLY A 262 1.12 -26.86 -9.22
N ALA A 263 1.98 -26.87 -8.21
CA ALA A 263 2.74 -25.69 -7.80
C ALA A 263 3.76 -25.28 -8.89
N ARG A 264 4.53 -26.24 -9.43
CA ARG A 264 5.48 -25.97 -10.53
C ARG A 264 4.79 -25.43 -11.77
N TYR A 265 3.67 -26.02 -12.17
CA TYR A 265 2.88 -25.50 -13.28
C TYR A 265 2.51 -24.03 -13.08
N ALA A 266 1.99 -23.69 -11.90
CA ALA A 266 1.57 -22.32 -11.57
C ALA A 266 2.76 -21.33 -11.50
N ILE A 267 3.90 -21.76 -10.99
CA ILE A 267 5.13 -20.95 -10.93
C ILE A 267 5.60 -20.61 -12.36
N ASN A 268 5.66 -21.61 -13.24
CA ASN A 268 6.06 -21.42 -14.64
C ASN A 268 5.08 -20.51 -15.39
N GLU A 269 3.76 -20.65 -15.16
CA GLU A 269 2.74 -19.79 -15.76
C GLU A 269 2.95 -18.30 -15.39
N HIS A 270 3.44 -18.02 -14.17
CA HIS A 270 3.71 -16.67 -13.70
C HIS A 270 5.15 -16.20 -13.91
N HIS A 271 5.99 -16.97 -14.58
CA HIS A 271 7.41 -16.66 -14.85
C HIS A 271 8.19 -16.30 -13.57
N LEU A 272 7.88 -16.96 -12.46
CA LEU A 272 8.60 -16.83 -11.18
C LEU A 272 9.73 -17.87 -11.08
N GLU A 273 10.47 -18.08 -12.16
CA GLU A 273 11.59 -19.01 -12.17
C GLU A 273 12.71 -18.52 -11.23
N GLU A 274 13.41 -19.49 -10.64
CA GLU A 274 14.60 -19.26 -9.83
C GLU A 274 15.63 -18.50 -10.69
N GLU A 275 15.91 -17.24 -10.35
CA GLU A 275 17.21 -16.68 -10.73
C GLU A 275 18.25 -17.52 -9.98
N ASP A 276 18.99 -18.33 -10.70
CA ASP A 276 20.15 -19.05 -10.19
C ASP A 276 21.02 -18.05 -9.42
N VAL A 277 21.10 -18.26 -8.11
CA VAL A 277 22.04 -17.56 -7.25
C VAL A 277 23.43 -18.01 -7.68
N GLN A 278 24.07 -17.23 -8.56
CA GLN A 278 25.51 -17.33 -8.83
C GLN A 278 26.29 -16.62 -7.74
#